data_992e68f1d08a06879dd5d698499f5950
#
_entry.id   992e68f1d08a06879dd5d698499f5950
#
_cell.length_a   1.000
_cell.length_b   1.000
_cell.length_c   1.000
_cell.angle_alpha   90.00
_cell.angle_beta   90.00
_cell.angle_gamma   90.00
#
_symmetry.space_group_name_H-M   'P 1'
#
loop_
_entity.id
_entity.type
_entity.pdbx_description
1 polymer ?
#
loop_
_entity_poly.entity_id
_entity_poly.type
_entity_poly.pdbx_seq_one_letter_code
_entity_poly.pdbx_strand_id
1 'polypeptide(L)'
;LDNILTINLQKRQKSKQQRQLAQFQSYFTFNDILNDYWSQTLSKKERLFYYPLYLWWQITAILPLRPREFLLIQRNCLTEKDGKYFLTLRRNVIKGRDRLVAHKISEDYILNTYEITNSLASEIKTYLKLTENDRSTKLETLFVTDPHYNRWGRRTGVNNRFLTYTNLNTILRYFFNEIISQKYGYQVNYFSFPGRLDENEINLIHIGDTRHIAMINL
;
A
#
# COMPACT_ATOMS: atom_id res chain seq x y z
N LEU A 1 20.46 11.90 40.19
CA LEU A 1 20.52 10.61 39.49
C LEU A 1 19.09 10.05 39.29
N ASP A 2 18.21 10.13 40.30
CA ASP A 2 16.85 9.61 40.26
C ASP A 2 15.95 10.28 39.20
N ASN A 3 16.10 11.61 39.02
CA ASN A 3 15.35 12.34 38.00
C ASN A 3 15.69 11.92 36.56
N ILE A 4 16.96 11.56 36.28
CA ILE A 4 17.40 11.12 34.96
C ILE A 4 16.88 9.71 34.66
N LEU A 5 16.86 8.83 35.65
CA LEU A 5 16.29 7.48 35.54
C LEU A 5 14.78 7.51 35.31
N THR A 6 14.06 8.38 36.01
CA THR A 6 12.60 8.54 35.85
C THR A 6 12.25 9.08 34.47
N ILE A 7 12.99 10.06 33.93
CA ILE A 7 12.79 10.58 32.56
C ILE A 7 13.07 9.51 31.52
N ASN A 8 14.09 8.67 31.70
CA ASN A 8 14.40 7.58 30.77
C ASN A 8 13.35 6.46 30.79
N LEU A 9 12.78 6.15 31.97
CA LEU A 9 11.68 5.19 32.10
C LEU A 9 10.40 5.71 31.44
N GLN A 10 10.06 6.99 31.61
CA GLN A 10 8.90 7.61 30.95
C GLN A 10 9.07 7.67 29.43
N LYS A 11 10.30 7.95 28.93
CA LYS A 11 10.59 7.88 27.49
C LYS A 11 10.48 6.46 26.94
N ARG A 12 10.92 5.43 27.68
CA ARG A 12 10.76 4.02 27.31
C ARG A 12 9.30 3.56 27.32
N GLN A 13 8.47 4.04 28.24
CA GLN A 13 7.04 3.74 28.28
C GLN A 13 6.31 4.42 27.11
N LYS A 14 6.64 5.64 26.72
CA LYS A 14 6.10 6.31 25.54
C LYS A 14 6.50 5.63 24.21
N SER A 15 7.64 4.95 24.16
CA SER A 15 8.09 4.24 22.95
C SER A 15 7.42 2.87 22.73
N LYS A 16 6.65 2.39 23.72
CA LYS A 16 5.88 1.13 23.66
C LYS A 16 4.38 1.35 23.38
N GLN A 17 3.97 2.49 22.83
CA GLN A 17 2.62 2.59 22.30
C GLN A 17 2.47 1.54 21.20
N GLN A 18 1.79 0.44 21.53
CA GLN A 18 1.38 -0.56 20.54
C GLN A 18 0.57 0.18 19.48
N ARG A 19 0.92 -0.02 18.22
CA ARG A 19 0.15 0.50 17.10
C ARG A 19 -1.26 -0.07 17.18
N GLN A 20 -2.24 0.78 17.33
CA GLN A 20 -3.63 0.37 17.25
C GLN A 20 -3.96 0.09 15.79
N LEU A 21 -4.36 -1.14 15.50
CA LEU A 21 -4.89 -1.55 14.21
C LEU A 21 -6.37 -1.14 14.12
N ALA A 22 -6.85 -0.95 12.90
CA ALA A 22 -8.28 -0.82 12.65
C ALA A 22 -9.02 -2.08 13.12
N GLN A 23 -10.30 -1.95 13.47
CA GLN A 23 -11.13 -3.11 13.81
C GLN A 23 -11.26 -4.05 12.59
N PHE A 24 -11.32 -5.35 12.85
CA PHE A 24 -11.29 -6.38 11.81
C PHE A 24 -12.41 -6.20 10.78
N GLN A 25 -13.60 -5.82 11.22
CA GLN A 25 -14.73 -5.47 10.33
C GLN A 25 -14.36 -4.43 9.28
N SER A 26 -13.55 -3.41 9.63
CA SER A 26 -13.13 -2.37 8.68
C SER A 26 -12.35 -2.90 7.48
N TYR A 27 -11.60 -3.98 7.65
CA TYR A 27 -10.85 -4.58 6.55
C TYR A 27 -11.77 -5.31 5.56
N PHE A 28 -12.82 -5.97 6.05
CA PHE A 28 -13.83 -6.58 5.18
C PHE A 28 -14.63 -5.52 4.45
N THR A 29 -15.15 -4.53 5.17
CA THR A 29 -15.89 -3.41 4.56
C THR A 29 -15.04 -2.70 3.49
N PHE A 30 -13.76 -2.45 3.78
CA PHE A 30 -12.84 -1.86 2.80
C PHE A 30 -12.66 -2.75 1.58
N ASN A 31 -12.47 -4.06 1.78
CA ASN A 31 -12.33 -5.03 0.70
C ASN A 31 -13.55 -5.04 -0.22
N ASP A 32 -14.75 -5.10 0.38
CA ASP A 32 -16.00 -5.18 -0.38
C ASP A 32 -16.26 -3.90 -1.18
N ILE A 33 -16.06 -2.74 -0.55
CA ILE A 33 -16.18 -1.45 -1.24
C ILE A 33 -15.13 -1.31 -2.35
N LEU A 34 -13.88 -1.71 -2.11
CA LEU A 34 -12.82 -1.61 -3.12
C LEU A 34 -13.12 -2.51 -4.34
N ASN A 35 -13.57 -3.74 -4.11
CA ASN A 35 -13.92 -4.68 -5.19
C ASN A 35 -15.18 -4.23 -5.95
N ASP A 36 -16.22 -3.76 -5.25
CA ASP A 36 -17.42 -3.22 -5.88
C ASP A 36 -17.09 -1.99 -6.73
N TYR A 37 -16.34 -1.04 -6.17
CA TYR A 37 -15.88 0.15 -6.91
C TYR A 37 -15.06 -0.24 -8.15
N TRP A 38 -14.17 -1.24 -8.02
CA TRP A 38 -13.32 -1.70 -9.13
C TRP A 38 -14.09 -2.41 -10.24
N SER A 39 -15.22 -3.03 -9.92
CA SER A 39 -16.12 -3.68 -10.89
C SER A 39 -16.92 -2.67 -11.74
N GLN A 40 -17.03 -1.43 -11.29
CA GLN A 40 -17.78 -0.37 -11.99
C GLN A 40 -17.02 0.14 -13.23
N THR A 41 -17.75 0.81 -14.12
CA THR A 41 -17.17 1.48 -15.28
C THR A 41 -16.47 2.77 -14.83
N LEU A 42 -15.18 2.66 -14.56
CA LEU A 42 -14.35 3.80 -14.17
C LEU A 42 -13.76 4.50 -15.40
N SER A 43 -13.63 5.82 -15.32
CA SER A 43 -12.84 6.56 -16.30
C SER A 43 -11.38 6.09 -16.26
N LYS A 44 -10.66 6.15 -17.40
CA LYS A 44 -9.24 5.79 -17.47
C LYS A 44 -8.41 6.57 -16.43
N LYS A 45 -8.75 7.84 -16.19
CA LYS A 45 -8.07 8.71 -15.24
C LYS A 45 -8.24 8.21 -13.79
N GLU A 46 -9.47 7.89 -13.39
CA GLU A 46 -9.76 7.34 -12.06
C GLU A 46 -9.12 5.98 -11.86
N ARG A 47 -9.27 5.09 -12.84
CA ARG A 47 -8.67 3.76 -12.79
C ARG A 47 -7.16 3.84 -12.60
N LEU A 48 -6.45 4.66 -13.37
CA LEU A 48 -5.00 4.83 -13.23
C LEU A 48 -4.59 5.46 -11.91
N PHE A 49 -5.42 6.38 -11.37
CA PHE A 49 -5.13 7.02 -10.09
C PHE A 49 -5.22 6.04 -8.92
N TYR A 50 -6.26 5.19 -8.89
CA TYR A 50 -6.49 4.24 -7.81
C TYR A 50 -5.82 2.88 -8.04
N TYR A 51 -5.26 2.59 -9.21
CA TYR A 51 -4.64 1.30 -9.49
C TYR A 51 -3.55 0.89 -8.49
N PRO A 52 -2.62 1.78 -8.05
CA PRO A 52 -1.65 1.42 -7.04
C PRO A 52 -2.27 0.98 -5.71
N LEU A 53 -3.40 1.58 -5.33
CA LEU A 53 -4.15 1.20 -4.14
C LEU A 53 -4.80 -0.18 -4.29
N TYR A 54 -5.43 -0.43 -5.43
CA TYR A 54 -6.05 -1.71 -5.73
C TYR A 54 -5.02 -2.84 -5.73
N LEU A 55 -3.91 -2.69 -6.45
CA LEU A 55 -2.84 -3.69 -6.48
C LEU A 55 -2.17 -3.85 -5.09
N TRP A 56 -2.03 -2.77 -4.33
CA TRP A 56 -1.53 -2.86 -2.96
C TRP A 56 -2.40 -3.78 -2.11
N TRP A 57 -3.71 -3.61 -2.19
CA TRP A 57 -4.64 -4.44 -1.43
C TRP A 57 -4.58 -5.90 -1.87
N GLN A 58 -4.68 -6.15 -3.17
CA GLN A 58 -4.67 -7.52 -3.72
C GLN A 58 -3.35 -8.26 -3.42
N ILE A 59 -2.21 -7.61 -3.60
CA ILE A 59 -0.90 -8.24 -3.38
C ILE A 59 -0.65 -8.46 -1.88
N THR A 60 -0.95 -7.47 -1.04
CA THR A 60 -0.67 -7.56 0.39
C THR A 60 -1.67 -8.45 1.15
N ALA A 61 -2.81 -8.76 0.58
CA ALA A 61 -3.73 -9.79 1.10
C ALA A 61 -3.12 -11.20 1.02
N ILE A 62 -2.26 -11.46 0.03
CA ILE A 62 -1.62 -12.75 -0.19
C ILE A 62 -0.20 -12.78 0.42
N LEU A 63 0.53 -11.67 0.28
CA LEU A 63 1.94 -11.58 0.67
C LEU A 63 2.16 -10.48 1.72
N PRO A 64 2.71 -10.80 2.91
CA PRO A 64 2.94 -9.81 3.97
C PRO A 64 4.12 -8.89 3.60
N LEU A 65 3.86 -7.86 2.79
CA LEU A 65 4.86 -6.91 2.32
C LEU A 65 4.96 -5.68 3.23
N ARG A 66 6.18 -5.18 3.39
CA ARG A 66 6.38 -3.82 3.88
C ARG A 66 5.98 -2.82 2.78
N PRO A 67 5.45 -1.63 3.15
CA PRO A 67 5.06 -0.63 2.15
C PRO A 67 6.16 -0.31 1.13
N ARG A 68 7.43 -0.25 1.58
CA ARG A 68 8.56 0.00 0.69
C ARG A 68 8.86 -1.16 -0.26
N GLU A 69 8.68 -2.40 0.18
CA GLU A 69 8.83 -3.59 -0.68
C GLU A 69 7.81 -3.57 -1.82
N PHE A 70 6.56 -3.21 -1.51
CA PHE A 70 5.50 -3.01 -2.50
C PHE A 70 5.85 -1.90 -3.51
N LEU A 71 6.27 -0.74 -3.04
CA LEU A 71 6.60 0.41 -3.90
C LEU A 71 7.83 0.18 -4.78
N LEU A 72 8.71 -0.75 -4.39
CA LEU A 72 9.92 -1.12 -5.13
C LEU A 72 9.71 -2.34 -6.05
N ILE A 73 8.48 -2.79 -6.26
CA ILE A 73 8.18 -3.82 -7.27
C ILE A 73 8.67 -3.35 -8.62
N GLN A 74 9.43 -4.20 -9.31
CA GLN A 74 10.00 -3.87 -10.62
C GLN A 74 8.93 -3.95 -11.72
N ARG A 75 9.15 -3.22 -12.80
CA ARG A 75 8.22 -3.25 -13.93
C ARG A 75 8.20 -4.60 -14.65
N ASN A 76 9.30 -5.30 -14.66
CA ASN A 76 9.46 -6.66 -15.19
C ASN A 76 9.20 -7.75 -14.11
N CYS A 77 8.36 -7.46 -13.12
CA CYS A 77 8.10 -8.34 -11.98
C CYS A 77 7.35 -9.63 -12.30
N LEU A 78 6.66 -9.69 -13.44
CA LEU A 78 5.78 -10.80 -13.79
C LEU A 78 6.44 -11.74 -14.79
N THR A 79 6.47 -13.02 -14.46
CA THR A 79 6.91 -14.09 -15.37
C THR A 79 5.84 -15.16 -15.45
N GLU A 80 5.78 -15.86 -16.61
CA GLU A 80 4.89 -16.99 -16.85
C GLU A 80 5.73 -18.23 -17.13
N LYS A 81 5.42 -19.31 -16.45
CA LYS A 81 6.08 -20.58 -16.63
C LYS A 81 5.08 -21.72 -16.38
N ASP A 82 5.01 -22.68 -17.32
CA ASP A 82 4.16 -23.88 -17.21
C ASP A 82 2.67 -23.55 -16.93
N GLY A 83 2.15 -22.46 -17.53
CA GLY A 83 0.78 -22.00 -17.32
C GLY A 83 0.50 -21.33 -15.97
N LYS A 84 1.55 -21.10 -15.17
CA LYS A 84 1.48 -20.41 -13.88
C LYS A 84 2.17 -19.05 -13.94
N TYR A 85 1.67 -18.12 -13.14
CA TYR A 85 2.23 -16.78 -13.04
C TYR A 85 3.01 -16.62 -11.75
N PHE A 86 4.15 -15.93 -11.87
CA PHE A 86 5.07 -15.69 -10.77
C PHE A 86 5.36 -14.20 -10.66
N LEU A 87 5.26 -13.68 -9.43
CA LEU A 87 5.59 -12.29 -9.08
C LEU A 87 6.93 -12.24 -8.36
N THR A 88 7.89 -11.53 -8.94
CA THR A 88 9.21 -11.31 -8.34
C THR A 88 9.24 -10.00 -7.58
N LEU A 89 9.61 -10.06 -6.30
CA LEU A 89 9.58 -8.95 -5.36
C LEU A 89 10.93 -8.72 -4.69
N ARG A 90 11.24 -7.47 -4.39
CA ARG A 90 12.36 -7.07 -3.52
C ARG A 90 11.96 -7.23 -2.07
N ARG A 91 12.63 -8.16 -1.35
CA ARG A 91 12.41 -8.41 0.08
C ARG A 91 13.56 -7.86 0.90
N ASN A 92 13.27 -7.04 1.90
CA ASN A 92 14.30 -6.50 2.79
C ASN A 92 14.80 -7.60 3.75
N VAL A 93 16.10 -7.89 3.70
CA VAL A 93 16.74 -8.93 4.52
C VAL A 93 17.25 -8.43 5.86
N ILE A 94 17.34 -7.11 6.04
CA ILE A 94 17.95 -6.53 7.24
C ILE A 94 16.88 -6.27 8.29
N LYS A 95 16.99 -6.96 9.43
CA LYS A 95 16.23 -6.65 10.64
C LYS A 95 16.99 -5.63 11.49
N GLY A 96 16.34 -4.51 11.82
CA GLY A 96 16.81 -3.64 12.91
C GLY A 96 17.99 -2.72 12.61
N ARG A 97 18.26 -2.38 11.34
CA ARG A 97 19.27 -1.39 11.01
C ARG A 97 18.92 -0.02 11.58
N ASP A 98 19.92 0.63 12.15
CA ASP A 98 19.81 2.01 12.64
C ASP A 98 19.23 2.93 11.57
N ARG A 99 18.27 3.77 11.94
CA ARG A 99 17.58 4.70 11.03
C ARG A 99 18.51 5.73 10.38
N LEU A 100 19.76 5.81 10.85
CA LEU A 100 20.77 6.77 10.40
C LEU A 100 21.47 6.35 9.09
N VAL A 101 21.36 5.07 8.67
CA VAL A 101 22.01 4.59 7.44
C VAL A 101 21.02 4.57 6.30
N ALA A 102 21.36 5.25 5.19
CA ALA A 102 20.55 5.21 3.96
C ALA A 102 20.46 3.77 3.43
N HIS A 103 19.23 3.33 3.12
CA HIS A 103 19.01 2.02 2.52
C HIS A 103 19.52 1.99 1.09
N LYS A 104 20.35 1.01 0.78
CA LYS A 104 20.81 0.73 -0.58
C LYS A 104 20.01 -0.45 -1.16
N ILE A 105 19.34 -0.23 -2.29
CA ILE A 105 18.47 -1.26 -2.90
C ILE A 105 19.27 -2.50 -3.26
N SER A 106 20.50 -2.35 -3.74
CA SER A 106 21.36 -3.46 -4.15
C SER A 106 21.88 -4.33 -3.01
N GLU A 107 22.01 -3.75 -1.80
CA GLU A 107 22.62 -4.43 -0.65
C GLU A 107 21.57 -4.92 0.37
N ASP A 108 20.48 -4.18 0.52
CA ASP A 108 19.49 -4.39 1.57
C ASP A 108 18.31 -5.26 1.13
N TYR A 109 18.20 -5.56 -0.16
CA TYR A 109 17.07 -6.31 -0.71
C TYR A 109 17.54 -7.49 -1.55
N ILE A 110 16.85 -8.62 -1.40
CA ILE A 110 16.96 -9.80 -2.27
C ILE A 110 15.70 -9.94 -3.12
N LEU A 111 15.82 -10.59 -4.26
CA LEU A 111 14.68 -10.93 -5.10
C LEU A 111 14.11 -12.29 -4.70
N ASN A 112 12.82 -12.31 -4.38
CA ASN A 112 12.07 -13.53 -4.12
C ASN A 112 10.90 -13.62 -5.11
N THR A 113 10.64 -14.82 -5.59
CA THR A 113 9.58 -15.11 -6.56
C THR A 113 8.49 -15.92 -5.91
N TYR A 114 7.24 -15.52 -6.12
CA TYR A 114 6.04 -16.14 -5.55
C TYR A 114 5.05 -16.48 -6.64
N GLU A 115 4.46 -17.67 -6.57
CA GLU A 115 3.31 -18.02 -7.43
C GLU A 115 2.11 -17.13 -7.06
N ILE A 116 1.41 -16.60 -8.06
CA ILE A 116 0.23 -15.76 -7.88
C ILE A 116 -0.93 -16.26 -8.74
N THR A 117 -2.14 -15.84 -8.40
CA THR A 117 -3.35 -16.20 -9.13
C THR A 117 -3.37 -15.59 -10.53
N ASN A 118 -4.05 -16.26 -11.46
CA ASN A 118 -4.27 -15.76 -12.82
C ASN A 118 -4.99 -14.41 -12.82
N SER A 119 -5.92 -14.20 -11.89
CA SER A 119 -6.65 -12.93 -11.74
C SER A 119 -5.69 -11.79 -11.40
N LEU A 120 -4.84 -11.96 -10.39
CA LEU A 120 -3.87 -10.93 -10.00
C LEU A 120 -2.85 -10.66 -11.12
N ALA A 121 -2.38 -11.71 -11.81
CA ALA A 121 -1.48 -11.57 -12.95
C ALA A 121 -2.14 -10.77 -14.10
N SER A 122 -3.43 -11.02 -14.37
CA SER A 122 -4.19 -10.26 -15.37
C SER A 122 -4.31 -8.78 -15.02
N GLU A 123 -4.55 -8.46 -13.74
CA GLU A 123 -4.60 -7.07 -13.28
C GLU A 123 -3.24 -6.37 -13.43
N ILE A 124 -2.14 -7.04 -13.09
CA ILE A 124 -0.79 -6.48 -13.29
C ILE A 124 -0.51 -6.25 -14.78
N LYS A 125 -0.83 -7.22 -15.66
CA LYS A 125 -0.70 -7.09 -17.12
C LYS A 125 -1.52 -5.91 -17.66
N THR A 126 -2.76 -5.76 -17.17
CA THR A 126 -3.64 -4.64 -17.55
C THR A 126 -3.05 -3.30 -17.15
N TYR A 127 -2.52 -3.19 -15.93
CA TYR A 127 -1.84 -1.97 -15.48
C TYR A 127 -0.60 -1.64 -16.34
N LEU A 128 0.24 -2.65 -16.63
CA LEU A 128 1.40 -2.48 -17.48
C LEU A 128 1.03 -1.96 -18.87
N LYS A 129 -0.03 -2.53 -19.49
CA LYS A 129 -0.55 -2.10 -20.79
C LYS A 129 -1.10 -0.67 -20.76
N LEU A 130 -1.89 -0.32 -19.73
CA LEU A 130 -2.46 1.02 -19.58
C LEU A 130 -1.41 2.11 -19.40
N THR A 131 -0.23 1.75 -18.87
CA THR A 131 0.87 2.67 -18.58
C THR A 131 2.07 2.49 -19.51
N GLU A 132 1.93 1.78 -20.61
CA GLU A 132 3.01 1.47 -21.54
C GLU A 132 3.68 2.73 -22.13
N ASN A 133 2.87 3.73 -22.47
CA ASN A 133 3.32 4.98 -23.06
C ASN A 133 3.50 6.11 -22.04
N ASP A 134 3.47 5.80 -20.75
CA ASP A 134 3.68 6.81 -19.71
C ASP A 134 5.17 7.21 -19.67
N ARG A 135 5.45 8.51 -19.54
CA ARG A 135 6.82 9.04 -19.50
C ARG A 135 7.65 8.51 -18.33
N SER A 136 6.99 8.14 -17.26
CA SER A 136 7.59 7.53 -16.08
C SER A 136 7.93 6.04 -16.27
N THR A 137 7.59 5.43 -17.42
CA THR A 137 7.95 4.02 -17.72
C THR A 137 9.43 3.76 -17.90
N LYS A 138 10.25 4.81 -18.04
CA LYS A 138 11.71 4.72 -17.91
C LYS A 138 12.18 4.37 -16.50
N LEU A 139 11.26 4.37 -15.54
CA LEU A 139 11.50 3.96 -14.17
C LEU A 139 11.50 2.44 -14.10
N GLU A 140 12.40 1.93 -13.28
CA GLU A 140 12.52 0.48 -13.04
C GLU A 140 11.36 -0.08 -12.19
N THR A 141 10.50 0.76 -11.61
CA THR A 141 9.41 0.35 -10.72
C THR A 141 8.10 0.18 -11.48
N LEU A 142 7.23 -0.72 -10.98
CA LEU A 142 5.93 -1.02 -11.55
C LEU A 142 5.05 0.23 -11.66
N PHE A 143 4.99 1.02 -10.58
CA PHE A 143 4.03 2.11 -10.47
C PHE A 143 4.53 3.40 -11.10
N VAL A 144 3.72 3.96 -12.00
CA VAL A 144 3.95 5.27 -12.62
C VAL A 144 3.44 6.40 -11.71
N THR A 145 4.04 7.57 -11.81
CA THR A 145 3.73 8.71 -10.94
C THR A 145 2.83 9.76 -11.59
N ASP A 146 2.77 9.81 -12.90
CA ASP A 146 2.03 10.85 -13.64
C ASP A 146 0.53 10.91 -13.31
N PRO A 147 -0.23 9.80 -13.17
CA PRO A 147 -1.64 9.86 -12.79
C PRO A 147 -1.86 10.53 -11.43
N HIS A 148 -0.92 10.31 -10.50
CA HIS A 148 -0.96 10.92 -9.17
C HIS A 148 -0.77 12.43 -9.25
N TYR A 149 0.24 12.92 -9.98
CA TYR A 149 0.52 14.36 -10.10
C TYR A 149 -0.48 15.10 -10.99
N ASN A 150 -0.97 14.48 -12.05
CA ASN A 150 -1.94 15.05 -12.97
C ASN A 150 -3.27 15.41 -12.29
N ARG A 151 -3.63 14.70 -11.20
CA ARG A 151 -4.86 14.99 -10.46
C ARG A 151 -4.88 16.40 -9.87
N TRP A 152 -3.73 16.93 -9.45
CA TRP A 152 -3.63 18.25 -8.83
C TRP A 152 -3.17 19.36 -9.78
N GLY A 153 -3.00 19.06 -11.07
CA GLY A 153 -2.57 20.07 -12.05
C GLY A 153 -1.18 20.67 -11.77
N ARG A 154 -0.42 20.10 -10.85
CA ARG A 154 0.89 20.58 -10.45
C ARG A 154 1.92 19.48 -10.66
N ARG A 155 2.84 19.70 -11.58
CA ARG A 155 4.17 19.07 -11.50
C ARG A 155 4.91 19.77 -10.36
N THR A 156 4.88 19.21 -9.17
CA THR A 156 5.87 19.61 -8.17
C THR A 156 7.21 19.23 -8.77
N GLY A 157 8.15 20.17 -8.86
CA GLY A 157 9.47 19.98 -9.48
C GLY A 157 10.40 18.96 -8.81
N VAL A 158 9.83 18.05 -8.06
CA VAL A 158 10.48 16.90 -7.45
C VAL A 158 10.51 15.80 -8.50
N ASN A 159 11.71 15.47 -8.97
CA ASN A 159 12.02 14.35 -9.85
C ASN A 159 11.72 13.02 -9.12
N ASN A 160 10.46 12.77 -8.79
CA ASN A 160 10.05 11.51 -8.16
C ASN A 160 10.08 10.42 -9.22
N ARG A 161 11.19 9.69 -9.24
CA ARG A 161 11.41 8.56 -10.14
C ARG A 161 10.51 7.38 -9.84
N PHE A 162 9.78 7.37 -8.72
CA PHE A 162 8.91 6.28 -8.29
C PHE A 162 7.81 6.77 -7.35
N LEU A 163 6.72 6.02 -7.28
CA LEU A 163 5.64 6.27 -6.33
C LEU A 163 6.16 6.14 -4.89
N THR A 164 5.94 7.15 -4.07
CA THR A 164 6.42 7.18 -2.68
C THR A 164 5.37 6.67 -1.71
N TYR A 165 5.80 6.37 -0.47
CA TYR A 165 4.88 6.05 0.63
C TYR A 165 3.84 7.16 0.85
N THR A 166 4.27 8.41 0.80
CA THR A 166 3.37 9.57 0.93
C THR A 166 2.33 9.62 -0.19
N ASN A 167 2.74 9.32 -1.44
CA ASN A 167 1.81 9.28 -2.56
C ASN A 167 0.75 8.18 -2.37
N LEU A 168 1.16 6.95 -2.01
CA LEU A 168 0.24 5.85 -1.78
C LEU A 168 -0.71 6.12 -0.61
N ASN A 169 -0.21 6.70 0.48
CA ASN A 169 -1.03 7.10 1.62
C ASN A 169 -2.03 8.21 1.24
N THR A 170 -1.63 9.13 0.35
CA THR A 170 -2.53 10.15 -0.17
C THR A 170 -3.64 9.52 -1.03
N ILE A 171 -3.32 8.58 -1.90
CA ILE A 171 -4.32 7.83 -2.70
C ILE A 171 -5.30 7.12 -1.76
N LEU A 172 -4.82 6.45 -0.71
CA LEU A 172 -5.66 5.79 0.28
C LEU A 172 -6.61 6.77 0.97
N ARG A 173 -6.12 7.95 1.40
CA ARG A 173 -6.95 8.99 2.01
C ARG A 173 -8.03 9.54 1.07
N TYR A 174 -7.70 9.72 -0.21
CA TYR A 174 -8.69 10.10 -1.22
C TYR A 174 -9.74 9.02 -1.39
N PHE A 175 -9.35 7.76 -1.40
CA PHE A 175 -10.30 6.65 -1.46
C PHE A 175 -11.26 6.64 -0.27
N PHE A 176 -10.76 6.84 0.95
CA PHE A 176 -11.61 6.96 2.13
C PHE A 176 -12.56 8.14 2.07
N ASN A 177 -12.09 9.32 1.65
CA ASN A 177 -12.90 10.52 1.64
C ASN A 177 -13.90 10.55 0.48
N GLU A 178 -13.46 10.29 -0.74
CA GLU A 178 -14.29 10.45 -1.93
C GLU A 178 -15.15 9.22 -2.24
N ILE A 179 -14.58 8.03 -2.03
CA ILE A 179 -15.28 6.80 -2.36
C ILE A 179 -16.02 6.26 -1.14
N ILE A 180 -15.33 5.91 -0.09
CA ILE A 180 -15.95 5.29 1.09
C ILE A 180 -16.94 6.24 1.76
N SER A 181 -16.55 7.50 2.02
CA SER A 181 -17.43 8.45 2.71
C SER A 181 -18.46 9.08 1.79
N GLN A 182 -18.05 9.70 0.68
CA GLN A 182 -18.98 10.47 -0.14
C GLN A 182 -19.85 9.59 -1.05
N LYS A 183 -19.28 8.53 -1.65
CA LYS A 183 -20.03 7.68 -2.59
C LYS A 183 -20.79 6.56 -1.90
N TYR A 184 -20.19 5.90 -0.90
CA TYR A 184 -20.80 4.76 -0.17
C TYR A 184 -21.45 5.17 1.15
N GLY A 185 -21.27 6.42 1.62
CA GLY A 185 -21.97 6.97 2.79
C GLY A 185 -21.43 6.51 4.14
N TYR A 186 -20.25 5.90 4.20
CA TYR A 186 -19.68 5.48 5.48
C TYR A 186 -19.06 6.64 6.26
N GLN A 187 -19.25 6.64 7.57
CA GLN A 187 -18.55 7.52 8.50
C GLN A 187 -17.15 6.95 8.79
N VAL A 188 -16.12 7.71 8.46
CA VAL A 188 -14.73 7.30 8.66
C VAL A 188 -14.24 7.69 10.05
N ASN A 189 -13.90 6.72 10.88
CA ASN A 189 -13.32 6.92 12.20
C ASN A 189 -11.79 6.85 12.12
N TYR A 190 -11.13 7.97 12.41
CA TYR A 190 -9.67 8.12 12.35
C TYR A 190 -8.94 7.48 13.54
N PHE A 191 -9.67 7.17 14.59
CA PHE A 191 -9.15 6.54 15.81
C PHE A 191 -9.86 5.21 16.03
N SER A 192 -9.09 4.18 16.42
CA SER A 192 -9.67 2.92 16.86
C SER A 192 -10.19 3.11 18.29
N PHE A 193 -11.48 3.22 18.46
CA PHE A 193 -12.10 3.21 19.79
C PHE A 193 -12.33 1.77 20.25
N PRO A 194 -12.18 1.47 21.55
CA PRO A 194 -12.64 0.22 22.13
C PRO A 194 -14.17 0.23 22.10
N GLY A 195 -14.76 -0.41 21.11
CA GLY A 195 -16.21 -0.47 20.92
C GLY A 195 -16.55 -1.12 19.58
N ARG A 196 -17.78 -1.56 19.44
CA ARG A 196 -18.28 -2.09 18.16
C ARG A 196 -18.52 -0.92 17.21
N LEU A 197 -18.10 -1.06 15.96
CA LEU A 197 -18.48 -0.11 14.91
C LEU A 197 -19.95 -0.28 14.58
N ASP A 198 -20.62 0.84 14.32
CA ASP A 198 -21.96 0.82 13.74
C ASP A 198 -21.92 0.35 12.28
N GLU A 199 -23.09 -0.03 11.75
CA GLU A 199 -23.19 -0.60 10.39
C GLU A 199 -22.62 0.33 9.30
N ASN A 200 -22.72 1.65 9.51
CA ASN A 200 -22.26 2.67 8.58
C ASN A 200 -20.92 3.29 8.98
N GLU A 201 -20.16 2.64 9.85
CA GLU A 201 -18.86 3.13 10.31
C GLU A 201 -17.71 2.26 9.83
N ILE A 202 -16.58 2.89 9.55
CA ILE A 202 -15.33 2.23 9.19
C ILE A 202 -14.13 2.95 9.81
N ASN A 203 -13.19 2.20 10.37
CA ASN A 203 -11.92 2.79 10.78
C ASN A 203 -11.02 3.07 9.57
N LEU A 204 -10.25 4.14 9.66
CA LEU A 204 -9.17 4.39 8.70
C LEU A 204 -8.12 3.28 8.79
N ILE A 205 -7.87 2.62 7.65
CA ILE A 205 -6.81 1.62 7.48
C ILE A 205 -5.51 2.33 7.11
N HIS A 206 -4.40 1.86 7.64
CA HIS A 206 -3.08 2.35 7.26
C HIS A 206 -2.35 1.37 6.35
N ILE A 207 -1.52 1.90 5.44
CA ILE A 207 -0.80 1.07 4.44
C ILE A 207 0.06 -0.02 5.08
N GLY A 208 0.55 0.20 6.30
CA GLY A 208 1.35 -0.82 7.00
C GLY A 208 0.54 -1.90 7.72
N ASP A 209 -0.78 -1.77 7.79
CA ASP A 209 -1.65 -2.69 8.57
C ASP A 209 -1.85 -4.02 7.85
N THR A 210 -1.91 -4.02 6.51
CA THR A 210 -2.12 -5.22 5.70
C THR A 210 -1.08 -6.31 5.95
N ARG A 211 0.15 -5.95 6.29
CA ARG A 211 1.18 -6.91 6.67
C ARG A 211 0.80 -7.72 7.91
N HIS A 212 0.11 -7.12 8.87
CA HIS A 212 -0.35 -7.80 10.08
C HIS A 212 -1.52 -8.73 9.78
N ILE A 213 -2.40 -8.33 8.86
CA ILE A 213 -3.56 -9.12 8.45
C ILE A 213 -3.11 -10.38 7.70
N ALA A 214 -2.21 -10.24 6.73
CA ALA A 214 -1.67 -11.37 5.98
C ALA A 214 -0.95 -12.39 6.87
N MET A 215 -0.36 -11.94 8.00
CA MET A 215 0.27 -12.85 8.99
C MET A 215 -0.74 -13.58 9.89
N ILE A 216 -1.98 -13.10 9.98
CA ILE A 216 -3.04 -13.76 10.77
C ILE A 216 -3.74 -14.83 9.91
N ASN A 217 -3.72 -14.68 8.58
CA ASN A 217 -4.36 -15.58 7.64
C ASN A 217 -3.42 -16.72 7.13
N LEU A 218 -2.18 -16.76 7.59
CA LEU A 218 -1.20 -17.80 7.35
C LEU A 218 -1.11 -18.75 8.57
#